data_37ea04f5290785637fa4eccc6b4b79b8
#
_entry.id   37ea04f5290785637fa4eccc6b4b79b8
#
_cell.length_a   1.000
_cell.length_b   1.000
_cell.length_c   1.000
_cell.angle_alpha   90.00
_cell.angle_beta   90.00
_cell.angle_gamma   90.00
#
_symmetry.space_group_name_H-M   'P 1'
#
loop_
_entity.id
_entity.type
_entity.pdbx_description
1 polymer ?
#
loop_
_entity_poly.entity_id
_entity_poly.type
_entity_poly.pdbx_seq_one_letter_code
_entity_poly.pdbx_strand_id
1 'polypeptide(L)'
;PIATSRFTALLPPVVAATSFTIRRKATKIFTLGDYLQSNIISQKQHDVIIDCIKNKKNIVVAGGTGSGKTTLLNAVINGISVEASHDRLVIIEDTGEVQCSASDYVTMRAVGNFTMNDCLKKTMRFRPDRIIVGEVRGGEAMALLKSWNTGHEGGAATIHANSASLALLRLQSLIAEAPEASNYTPEMIKSLIGEAVQVIIFICKDKEALAG
;
A
#
# COMPACT_ATOMS: atom_id res chain seq x y z
N PRO A 1 -17.15 -3.44 -19.65
CA PRO A 1 -16.38 -2.75 -18.61
C PRO A 1 -15.13 -2.19 -19.27
N ILE A 2 -15.04 -0.88 -19.37
CA ILE A 2 -13.88 -0.21 -19.96
C ILE A 2 -12.72 -0.42 -18.97
N ALA A 3 -11.71 -1.18 -19.41
CA ALA A 3 -10.49 -1.35 -18.64
C ALA A 3 -9.92 0.07 -18.38
N THR A 4 -9.91 0.49 -17.13
CA THR A 4 -9.41 1.81 -16.72
C THR A 4 -7.89 1.82 -16.85
N SER A 5 -7.39 2.20 -18.04
CA SER A 5 -5.98 2.46 -18.26
C SER A 5 -5.66 3.90 -17.84
N ARG A 6 -4.52 4.13 -17.21
CA ARG A 6 -4.02 5.47 -16.93
C ARG A 6 -3.30 5.99 -18.19
N PHE A 7 -3.79 7.10 -18.72
CA PHE A 7 -3.20 7.80 -19.83
C PHE A 7 -2.58 9.11 -19.35
N THR A 8 -1.35 9.39 -19.74
CA THR A 8 -0.68 10.67 -19.47
C THR A 8 -0.08 11.14 -20.78
N ALA A 9 -0.36 12.39 -21.18
CA ALA A 9 0.21 13.01 -22.36
C ALA A 9 0.81 14.38 -22.01
N LEU A 10 1.89 14.70 -22.69
CA LEU A 10 2.53 16.02 -22.66
C LEU A 10 2.58 16.59 -24.08
N LEU A 11 2.33 17.87 -24.19
CA LEU A 11 2.29 18.61 -25.44
C LEU A 11 3.40 19.66 -25.47
N PRO A 12 3.84 20.10 -26.66
CA PRO A 12 4.69 21.28 -26.78
C PRO A 12 4.03 22.52 -26.13
N PRO A 13 4.78 23.42 -25.51
CA PRO A 13 6.25 23.50 -25.45
C PRO A 13 6.89 22.71 -24.29
N VAL A 14 6.13 21.97 -23.47
CA VAL A 14 6.65 21.21 -22.32
C VAL A 14 7.60 20.09 -22.80
N VAL A 15 7.31 19.52 -23.97
CA VAL A 15 8.13 18.52 -24.68
C VAL A 15 8.34 18.97 -26.12
N ALA A 16 9.42 18.54 -26.76
CA ALA A 16 9.71 18.91 -28.14
C ALA A 16 8.69 18.34 -29.14
N ALA A 17 8.18 17.14 -28.88
CA ALA A 17 7.12 16.47 -29.63
C ALA A 17 6.10 15.85 -28.69
N THR A 18 4.83 15.77 -29.12
CA THR A 18 3.76 15.14 -28.34
C THR A 18 4.20 13.75 -27.86
N SER A 19 4.22 13.57 -26.56
CA SER A 19 4.64 12.32 -25.89
C SER A 19 3.52 11.81 -24.99
N PHE A 20 3.30 10.50 -24.98
CA PHE A 20 2.31 9.91 -24.11
C PHE A 20 2.75 8.57 -23.54
N THR A 21 2.14 8.20 -22.43
CA THR A 21 2.29 6.87 -21.80
C THR A 21 0.93 6.31 -21.44
N ILE A 22 0.78 5.00 -21.61
CA ILE A 22 -0.43 4.28 -21.22
C ILE A 22 -0.03 3.18 -20.24
N ARG A 23 -0.58 3.25 -19.03
CA ARG A 23 -0.41 2.20 -18.02
C ARG A 23 -1.70 1.39 -17.94
N ARG A 24 -1.64 0.14 -18.35
CA ARG A 24 -2.79 -0.78 -18.27
C ARG A 24 -2.96 -1.28 -16.85
N LYS A 25 -4.20 -1.40 -16.40
CA LYS A 25 -4.52 -2.13 -15.16
C LYS A 25 -4.12 -3.60 -15.35
N ALA A 26 -3.52 -4.19 -14.32
CA ALA A 26 -3.22 -5.62 -14.33
C ALA A 26 -4.52 -6.43 -14.48
N THR A 27 -4.52 -7.42 -15.36
CA THR A 27 -5.67 -8.30 -15.60
C THR A 27 -5.64 -9.53 -14.71
N LYS A 28 -4.45 -9.92 -14.23
CA LYS A 28 -4.25 -11.05 -13.32
C LYS A 28 -3.95 -10.52 -11.91
N ILE A 29 -4.68 -11.03 -10.91
CA ILE A 29 -4.32 -10.89 -9.50
C ILE A 29 -3.35 -12.02 -9.19
N PHE A 30 -2.11 -11.66 -8.85
CA PHE A 30 -1.14 -12.63 -8.35
C PHE A 30 -1.47 -12.95 -6.90
N THR A 31 -1.42 -14.23 -6.55
CA THR A 31 -1.59 -14.71 -5.16
C THR A 31 -0.22 -14.86 -4.49
N LEU A 32 -0.18 -14.98 -3.16
CA LEU A 32 1.05 -15.32 -2.44
C LEU A 32 1.59 -16.69 -2.87
N GLY A 33 0.70 -17.62 -3.26
CA GLY A 33 1.07 -18.90 -3.85
C GLY A 33 1.78 -18.77 -5.20
N ASP A 34 1.33 -17.84 -6.09
CA ASP A 34 2.04 -17.56 -7.34
C ASP A 34 3.46 -17.01 -7.09
N TYR A 35 3.63 -16.15 -6.07
CA TYR A 35 4.94 -15.64 -5.66
C TYR A 35 5.87 -16.75 -5.18
N LEU A 36 5.33 -17.69 -4.39
CA LEU A 36 6.08 -18.86 -3.92
C LEU A 36 6.49 -19.78 -5.08
N GLN A 37 5.54 -20.13 -5.97
CA GLN A 37 5.80 -20.99 -7.12
C GLN A 37 6.81 -20.38 -8.10
N SER A 38 6.83 -19.06 -8.22
CA SER A 38 7.79 -18.32 -9.06
C SER A 38 9.13 -18.05 -8.35
N ASN A 39 9.36 -18.59 -7.14
CA ASN A 39 10.54 -18.36 -6.31
C ASN A 39 10.85 -16.88 -6.04
N ILE A 40 9.84 -15.99 -6.13
CA ILE A 40 9.99 -14.57 -5.77
C ILE A 40 10.05 -14.42 -4.25
N ILE A 41 9.34 -15.28 -3.52
CA ILE A 41 9.44 -15.39 -2.06
C ILE A 41 9.75 -16.83 -1.68
N SER A 42 10.49 -17.02 -0.59
CA SER A 42 10.73 -18.34 -0.01
C SER A 42 9.52 -18.86 0.77
N GLN A 43 9.45 -20.15 1.05
CA GLN A 43 8.42 -20.75 1.91
C GLN A 43 8.35 -20.03 3.26
N LYS A 44 9.49 -19.76 3.89
CA LYS A 44 9.56 -19.04 5.16
C LYS A 44 8.94 -17.64 5.09
N GLN A 45 9.20 -16.89 4.01
CA GLN A 45 8.61 -15.57 3.82
C GLN A 45 7.09 -15.66 3.58
N HIS A 46 6.65 -16.63 2.79
CA HIS A 46 5.22 -16.91 2.59
C HIS A 46 4.52 -17.15 3.93
N ASP A 47 5.06 -18.07 4.74
CA ASP A 47 4.44 -18.46 6.03
C ASP A 47 4.40 -17.30 7.01
N VAL A 48 5.44 -16.45 7.05
CA VAL A 48 5.46 -15.21 7.84
C VAL A 48 4.36 -14.24 7.39
N ILE A 49 4.16 -14.07 6.07
CA ILE A 49 3.11 -13.18 5.56
C ILE A 49 1.72 -13.72 5.94
N ILE A 50 1.48 -15.02 5.79
CA ILE A 50 0.22 -15.67 6.18
C ILE A 50 -0.01 -15.55 7.68
N ASP A 51 1.01 -15.76 8.51
CA ASP A 51 0.92 -15.57 9.96
C ASP A 51 0.56 -14.12 10.31
N CYS A 52 1.18 -13.14 9.66
CA CYS A 52 0.84 -11.73 9.84
C CYS A 52 -0.62 -11.43 9.49
N ILE A 53 -1.13 -12.00 8.42
CA ILE A 53 -2.53 -11.84 7.99
C ILE A 53 -3.47 -12.41 9.06
N LYS A 54 -3.21 -13.64 9.53
CA LYS A 54 -4.04 -14.34 10.54
C LYS A 54 -4.04 -13.62 11.89
N ASN A 55 -2.90 -13.08 12.28
CA ASN A 55 -2.73 -12.39 13.56
C ASN A 55 -2.96 -10.87 13.49
N LYS A 56 -3.63 -10.39 12.44
CA LYS A 56 -3.95 -8.96 12.25
C LYS A 56 -2.74 -8.04 12.42
N LYS A 57 -1.58 -8.43 11.89
CA LYS A 57 -0.38 -7.59 11.87
C LYS A 57 -0.45 -6.61 10.70
N ASN A 58 -0.08 -5.36 10.92
CA ASN A 58 -0.01 -4.36 9.86
C ASN A 58 1.24 -4.57 9.02
N ILE A 59 1.06 -4.56 7.70
CA ILE A 59 2.09 -4.86 6.70
C ILE A 59 2.37 -3.62 5.86
N VAL A 60 3.63 -3.19 5.80
CA VAL A 60 4.07 -2.15 4.87
C VAL A 60 4.90 -2.79 3.76
N VAL A 61 4.46 -2.62 2.51
CA VAL A 61 5.21 -3.06 1.34
C VAL A 61 6.05 -1.90 0.81
N ALA A 62 7.35 -2.02 0.92
CA ALA A 62 8.31 -1.02 0.48
C ALA A 62 8.99 -1.43 -0.84
N GLY A 63 9.36 -0.48 -1.67
CA GLY A 63 10.12 -0.74 -2.90
C GLY A 63 10.20 0.47 -3.82
N GLY A 64 11.05 0.38 -4.82
CA GLY A 64 11.25 1.42 -5.84
C GLY A 64 10.08 1.55 -6.82
N THR A 65 10.18 2.50 -7.76
CA THR A 65 9.21 2.64 -8.84
C THR A 65 9.23 1.41 -9.74
N GLY A 66 8.05 0.84 -10.00
CA GLY A 66 7.92 -0.34 -10.87
C GLY A 66 8.49 -1.64 -10.27
N SER A 67 8.79 -1.70 -8.96
CA SER A 67 9.28 -2.90 -8.29
C SER A 67 8.21 -3.99 -8.08
N GLY A 68 6.93 -3.66 -8.27
CA GLY A 68 5.82 -4.59 -8.03
C GLY A 68 5.12 -4.41 -6.68
N LYS A 69 5.32 -3.28 -5.97
CA LYS A 69 4.65 -3.01 -4.67
C LYS A 69 3.14 -3.21 -4.71
N THR A 70 2.45 -2.58 -5.67
CA THR A 70 0.99 -2.71 -5.80
C THR A 70 0.58 -4.14 -6.13
N THR A 71 1.38 -4.87 -6.92
CA THR A 71 1.12 -6.28 -7.24
C THR A 71 1.24 -7.15 -6.00
N LEU A 72 2.26 -6.93 -5.16
CA LEU A 72 2.42 -7.64 -3.90
C LEU A 72 1.34 -7.24 -2.88
N LEU A 73 0.96 -5.96 -2.81
CA LEU A 73 -0.17 -5.51 -1.99
C LEU A 73 -1.46 -6.24 -2.40
N ASN A 74 -1.72 -6.39 -3.71
CA ASN A 74 -2.88 -7.14 -4.20
C ASN A 74 -2.81 -8.63 -3.79
N ALA A 75 -1.62 -9.24 -3.78
CA ALA A 75 -1.43 -10.60 -3.28
C ALA A 75 -1.70 -10.71 -1.77
N VAL A 76 -1.29 -9.72 -0.98
CA VAL A 76 -1.60 -9.64 0.46
C VAL A 76 -3.11 -9.48 0.67
N ILE A 77 -3.78 -8.60 -0.08
CA ILE A 77 -5.25 -8.41 -0.02
C ILE A 77 -5.96 -9.72 -0.38
N ASN A 78 -5.50 -10.44 -1.40
CA ASN A 78 -6.04 -11.75 -1.74
C ASN A 78 -5.85 -12.75 -0.59
N GLY A 79 -4.67 -12.78 0.03
CA GLY A 79 -4.42 -13.58 1.25
C GLY A 79 -5.37 -13.22 2.39
N ILE A 80 -5.63 -11.93 2.64
CA ILE A 80 -6.62 -11.49 3.64
C ILE A 80 -8.02 -12.01 3.27
N SER A 81 -8.41 -11.93 1.99
CA SER A 81 -9.73 -12.39 1.52
C SER A 81 -9.94 -13.90 1.73
N VAL A 82 -8.86 -14.68 1.74
CA VAL A 82 -8.90 -16.14 1.97
C VAL A 82 -8.86 -16.47 3.47
N GLU A 83 -7.89 -15.91 4.20
CA GLU A 83 -7.62 -16.27 5.60
C GLU A 83 -8.56 -15.58 6.60
N ALA A 84 -9.16 -14.44 6.20
CA ALA A 84 -10.04 -13.62 7.03
C ALA A 84 -11.26 -13.16 6.21
N SER A 85 -11.99 -14.12 5.63
CA SER A 85 -13.07 -13.89 4.65
C SER A 85 -14.26 -13.09 5.19
N HIS A 86 -14.39 -12.96 6.50
CA HIS A 86 -15.45 -12.17 7.16
C HIS A 86 -15.04 -10.72 7.46
N ASP A 87 -13.75 -10.38 7.31
CA ASP A 87 -13.27 -9.04 7.58
C ASP A 87 -13.75 -8.07 6.50
N ARG A 88 -14.30 -6.93 6.91
CA ARG A 88 -14.61 -5.81 6.03
C ARG A 88 -13.36 -5.01 5.73
N LEU A 89 -13.02 -4.89 4.45
CA LEU A 89 -11.88 -4.13 3.99
C LEU A 89 -12.31 -2.73 3.51
N VAL A 90 -11.65 -1.69 4.00
CA VAL A 90 -11.73 -0.35 3.39
C VAL A 90 -10.41 -0.05 2.72
N ILE A 91 -10.47 0.14 1.41
CA ILE A 91 -9.31 0.37 0.53
C ILE A 91 -9.32 1.83 0.12
N ILE A 92 -8.18 2.51 0.32
CA ILE A 92 -8.00 3.91 -0.03
C ILE A 92 -6.89 4.00 -1.06
N GLU A 93 -7.17 4.64 -2.19
CA GLU A 93 -6.20 4.81 -3.28
C GLU A 93 -6.48 6.05 -4.12
N ASP A 94 -5.53 6.46 -4.94
CA ASP A 94 -5.66 7.57 -5.90
C ASP A 94 -5.62 7.10 -7.36
N THR A 95 -5.06 5.93 -7.64
CA THR A 95 -4.73 5.47 -9.00
C THR A 95 -5.70 4.45 -9.60
N GLY A 96 -6.51 3.76 -8.80
CA GLY A 96 -7.40 2.68 -9.25
C GLY A 96 -6.66 1.39 -9.63
N GLU A 97 -5.48 1.15 -9.05
CA GLU A 97 -4.63 -0.02 -9.35
C GLU A 97 -4.83 -1.16 -8.35
N VAL A 98 -5.36 -0.87 -7.17
CA VAL A 98 -5.62 -1.89 -6.15
C VAL A 98 -6.77 -2.78 -6.58
N GLN A 99 -6.60 -4.08 -6.40
CA GLN A 99 -7.57 -5.11 -6.73
C GLN A 99 -7.94 -5.87 -5.45
N CYS A 100 -9.23 -6.11 -5.25
CA CYS A 100 -9.75 -6.81 -4.08
C CYS A 100 -10.71 -7.91 -4.52
N SER A 101 -10.57 -9.07 -3.91
CA SER A 101 -11.44 -10.25 -4.08
C SER A 101 -12.27 -10.56 -2.83
N ALA A 102 -12.19 -9.74 -1.79
CA ALA A 102 -12.99 -9.92 -0.57
C ALA A 102 -14.49 -9.79 -0.87
N SER A 103 -15.31 -10.48 -0.10
CA SER A 103 -16.78 -10.45 -0.23
C SER A 103 -17.36 -9.13 0.29
N ASP A 104 -16.75 -8.52 1.30
CA ASP A 104 -17.16 -7.25 1.90
C ASP A 104 -16.01 -6.24 1.85
N TYR A 105 -16.08 -5.31 0.90
CA TYR A 105 -15.10 -4.24 0.81
C TYR A 105 -15.70 -2.94 0.27
N VAL A 106 -15.07 -1.83 0.62
CA VAL A 106 -15.36 -0.50 0.09
C VAL A 106 -14.06 0.09 -0.44
N THR A 107 -14.07 0.59 -1.68
CA THR A 107 -12.95 1.36 -2.23
C THR A 107 -13.29 2.84 -2.21
N MET A 108 -12.45 3.62 -1.54
CA MET A 108 -12.48 5.09 -1.55
C MET A 108 -11.36 5.59 -2.46
N ARG A 109 -11.69 6.53 -3.31
CA ARG A 109 -10.72 7.12 -4.21
C ARG A 109 -10.50 8.60 -3.88
N ALA A 110 -9.24 8.97 -3.66
CA ALA A 110 -8.85 10.37 -3.59
C ALA A 110 -8.93 11.00 -4.99
N VAL A 111 -9.79 12.00 -5.18
CA VAL A 111 -10.03 12.66 -6.47
C VAL A 111 -10.25 14.16 -6.26
N GLY A 112 -9.57 14.96 -7.06
CA GLY A 112 -9.69 16.42 -6.99
C GLY A 112 -9.29 16.95 -5.61
N ASN A 113 -10.20 17.66 -4.95
CA ASN A 113 -9.96 18.24 -3.62
C ASN A 113 -10.21 17.26 -2.46
N PHE A 114 -10.73 16.06 -2.74
CA PHE A 114 -10.95 15.03 -1.72
C PHE A 114 -9.69 14.17 -1.59
N THR A 115 -8.95 14.42 -0.52
CA THR A 115 -7.59 13.89 -0.31
C THR A 115 -7.60 12.47 0.28
N MET A 116 -6.42 11.80 0.28
CA MET A 116 -6.21 10.54 1.00
C MET A 116 -6.52 10.69 2.50
N ASN A 117 -6.17 11.83 3.10
CA ASN A 117 -6.47 12.13 4.49
C ASN A 117 -7.98 12.26 4.75
N ASP A 118 -8.73 12.84 3.80
CA ASP A 118 -10.20 12.90 3.89
C ASP A 118 -10.82 11.51 3.79
N CYS A 119 -10.29 10.65 2.92
CA CYS A 119 -10.69 9.25 2.85
C CYS A 119 -10.49 8.56 4.21
N LEU A 120 -9.29 8.68 4.81
CA LEU A 120 -8.97 8.09 6.12
C LEU A 120 -9.91 8.59 7.22
N LYS A 121 -10.18 9.89 7.29
CA LYS A 121 -11.15 10.46 8.25
C LYS A 121 -12.56 9.90 8.09
N LYS A 122 -12.99 9.56 6.87
CA LYS A 122 -14.31 8.98 6.61
C LYS A 122 -14.37 7.47 6.82
N THR A 123 -13.23 6.78 6.72
CA THR A 123 -13.12 5.32 6.82
C THR A 123 -13.78 4.77 8.09
N MET A 124 -13.60 5.46 9.23
CA MET A 124 -14.19 5.03 10.52
C MET A 124 -15.71 4.89 10.50
N ARG A 125 -16.40 5.60 9.59
CA ARG A 125 -17.86 5.52 9.45
C ARG A 125 -18.33 4.29 8.68
N PHE A 126 -17.40 3.57 8.03
CA PHE A 126 -17.68 2.37 7.25
C PHE A 126 -17.44 1.08 8.05
N ARG A 127 -17.08 1.19 9.35
CA ARG A 127 -16.82 0.06 10.26
C ARG A 127 -15.81 -0.93 9.66
N PRO A 128 -14.60 -0.49 9.30
CA PRO A 128 -13.60 -1.36 8.72
C PRO A 128 -13.06 -2.33 9.78
N ASP A 129 -12.86 -3.58 9.39
CA ASP A 129 -12.02 -4.50 10.16
C ASP A 129 -10.55 -4.29 9.79
N ARG A 130 -10.27 -3.94 8.52
CA ARG A 130 -8.93 -3.65 8.03
C ARG A 130 -8.92 -2.45 7.10
N ILE A 131 -7.89 -1.61 7.24
CA ILE A 131 -7.69 -0.44 6.40
C ILE A 131 -6.48 -0.67 5.51
N ILE A 132 -6.70 -0.59 4.20
CA ILE A 132 -5.67 -0.76 3.17
C ILE A 132 -5.43 0.57 2.47
N VAL A 133 -4.18 0.94 2.28
CA VAL A 133 -3.80 2.15 1.54
C VAL A 133 -2.92 1.78 0.36
N GLY A 134 -3.36 2.13 -0.85
CA GLY A 134 -2.65 1.82 -2.09
C GLY A 134 -1.21 2.31 -2.11
N GLU A 135 -0.99 3.57 -1.76
CA GLU A 135 0.34 4.14 -1.54
C GLU A 135 0.29 5.31 -0.56
N VAL A 136 1.22 5.34 0.39
CA VAL A 136 1.40 6.44 1.34
C VAL A 136 2.50 7.36 0.81
N ARG A 137 2.17 8.64 0.59
CA ARG A 137 3.07 9.61 -0.04
C ARG A 137 3.30 10.88 0.76
N GLY A 138 2.44 11.18 1.75
CA GLY A 138 2.47 12.42 2.52
C GLY A 138 1.96 12.24 3.95
N GLY A 139 1.49 13.33 4.53
CA GLY A 139 1.05 13.40 5.92
C GLY A 139 -0.12 12.47 6.31
N GLU A 140 -0.83 11.88 5.33
CA GLU A 140 -1.82 10.84 5.57
C GLU A 140 -1.24 9.62 6.31
N ALA A 141 0.09 9.44 6.27
CA ALA A 141 0.80 8.43 7.04
C ALA A 141 0.41 8.47 8.53
N MET A 142 0.32 9.67 9.11
CA MET A 142 -0.02 9.83 10.52
C MET A 142 -1.43 9.35 10.83
N ALA A 143 -2.42 9.71 10.01
CA ALA A 143 -3.80 9.30 10.19
C ALA A 143 -3.95 7.77 10.02
N LEU A 144 -3.25 7.18 9.06
CA LEU A 144 -3.23 5.73 8.84
C LEU A 144 -2.69 4.98 10.06
N LEU A 145 -1.50 5.37 10.55
CA LEU A 145 -0.87 4.68 11.67
C LEU A 145 -1.68 4.82 12.96
N LYS A 146 -2.26 5.99 13.21
CA LYS A 146 -3.21 6.17 14.32
C LYS A 146 -4.42 5.25 14.19
N SER A 147 -4.96 5.11 12.99
CA SER A 147 -6.10 4.21 12.74
C SER A 147 -5.74 2.75 13.02
N TRP A 148 -4.57 2.31 12.60
CA TRP A 148 -4.06 0.97 12.89
C TRP A 148 -3.84 0.71 14.37
N ASN A 149 -3.51 1.74 15.17
CA ASN A 149 -3.33 1.62 16.63
C ASN A 149 -4.63 1.74 17.44
N THR A 150 -5.76 1.97 16.79
CA THR A 150 -7.03 2.23 17.48
C THR A 150 -8.13 1.24 17.11
N GLY A 151 -7.77 -0.05 16.98
CA GLY A 151 -8.73 -1.14 16.79
C GLY A 151 -8.99 -1.51 15.33
N HIS A 152 -8.13 -1.07 14.39
CA HIS A 152 -8.24 -1.42 12.96
C HIS A 152 -6.92 -2.03 12.46
N GLU A 153 -6.39 -2.98 13.27
CA GLU A 153 -5.15 -3.71 12.96
C GLU A 153 -5.34 -4.67 11.78
N GLY A 154 -4.20 -5.14 11.25
CA GLY A 154 -4.18 -6.09 10.12
C GLY A 154 -4.34 -5.43 8.77
N GLY A 155 -4.06 -4.14 8.71
CA GLY A 155 -4.04 -3.38 7.46
C GLY A 155 -2.78 -3.62 6.62
N ALA A 156 -2.79 -3.06 5.41
CA ALA A 156 -1.63 -3.08 4.54
C ALA A 156 -1.50 -1.76 3.78
N ALA A 157 -0.27 -1.33 3.50
CA ALA A 157 -0.01 -0.14 2.70
C ALA A 157 1.27 -0.30 1.88
N THR A 158 1.41 0.47 0.79
CA THR A 158 2.70 0.57 0.12
C THR A 158 3.39 1.90 0.40
N ILE A 159 4.71 1.89 0.34
CA ILE A 159 5.56 3.07 0.48
C ILE A 159 6.73 3.01 -0.49
N HIS A 160 7.13 4.16 -1.02
CA HIS A 160 8.34 4.24 -1.86
C HIS A 160 9.57 4.34 -0.97
N ALA A 161 10.42 3.31 -0.99
CA ALA A 161 11.71 3.28 -0.30
C ALA A 161 12.68 2.32 -0.98
N ASN A 162 13.99 2.54 -0.76
CA ASN A 162 15.05 1.74 -1.39
C ASN A 162 15.55 0.58 -0.52
N SER A 163 15.01 0.42 0.70
CA SER A 163 15.22 -0.73 1.58
C SER A 163 14.14 -0.75 2.67
N ALA A 164 14.02 -1.86 3.40
CA ALA A 164 13.11 -1.97 4.53
C ALA A 164 13.46 -0.98 5.66
N SER A 165 14.74 -0.79 5.95
CA SER A 165 15.20 0.18 6.95
C SER A 165 14.92 1.63 6.54
N LEU A 166 15.14 1.97 5.25
CA LEU A 166 14.82 3.30 4.72
C LEU A 166 13.31 3.56 4.67
N ALA A 167 12.47 2.53 4.62
CA ALA A 167 11.02 2.70 4.72
C ALA A 167 10.59 3.27 6.08
N LEU A 168 11.27 2.89 7.19
CA LEU A 168 11.02 3.46 8.50
C LEU A 168 11.36 4.97 8.54
N LEU A 169 12.50 5.35 7.98
CA LEU A 169 12.90 6.76 7.89
C LEU A 169 11.94 7.54 6.98
N ARG A 170 11.50 6.92 5.88
CA ARG A 170 10.52 7.55 5.00
C ARG A 170 9.18 7.76 5.71
N LEU A 171 8.70 6.79 6.49
CA LEU A 171 7.49 6.95 7.32
C LEU A 171 7.63 8.11 8.31
N GLN A 172 8.79 8.24 8.99
CA GLN A 172 9.04 9.38 9.89
C GLN A 172 8.92 10.72 9.16
N SER A 173 9.52 10.82 7.95
CA SER A 173 9.46 12.04 7.14
C SER A 173 8.02 12.36 6.72
N LEU A 174 7.25 11.36 6.26
CA LEU A 174 5.87 11.54 5.83
C LEU A 174 4.95 11.93 7.00
N ILE A 175 5.14 11.34 8.17
CA ILE A 175 4.38 11.72 9.37
C ILE A 175 4.66 13.17 9.74
N ALA A 176 5.92 13.63 9.64
CA ALA A 176 6.30 15.00 9.94
C ALA A 176 5.68 16.03 8.97
N GLU A 177 5.22 15.61 7.78
CA GLU A 177 4.47 16.46 6.84
C GLU A 177 3.03 16.72 7.29
N ALA A 178 2.50 15.94 8.25
CA ALA A 178 1.13 16.12 8.75
C ALA A 178 1.03 17.37 9.63
N PRO A 179 0.03 18.25 9.44
CA PRO A 179 -0.17 19.42 10.32
C PRO A 179 -0.28 19.03 11.80
N GLU A 180 -0.90 17.89 12.07
CA GLU A 180 -1.08 17.35 13.42
C GLU A 180 0.23 16.86 14.07
N ALA A 181 1.31 16.71 13.30
CA ALA A 181 2.62 16.28 13.78
C ALA A 181 3.44 17.45 14.41
N SER A 182 2.98 18.69 14.29
CA SER A 182 3.68 19.88 14.82
C SER A 182 4.03 19.78 16.31
N ASN A 183 3.24 19.02 17.08
CA ASN A 183 3.45 18.81 18.53
C ASN A 183 4.13 17.45 18.86
N TYR A 184 4.59 16.71 17.85
CA TYR A 184 5.24 15.42 18.05
C TYR A 184 6.75 15.55 18.00
N THR A 185 7.42 14.98 19.01
CA THR A 185 8.88 14.83 18.95
C THR A 185 9.25 13.68 18.02
N PRO A 186 10.50 13.62 17.52
CA PRO A 186 10.98 12.49 16.75
C PRO A 186 10.82 11.14 17.46
N GLU A 187 10.96 11.12 18.79
CA GLU A 187 10.76 9.92 19.62
C GLU A 187 9.31 9.47 19.64
N MET A 188 8.36 10.40 19.74
CA MET A 188 6.93 10.09 19.66
C MET A 188 6.54 9.53 18.29
N ILE A 189 7.13 10.06 17.22
CA ILE A 189 6.91 9.54 15.86
C ILE A 189 7.47 8.11 15.73
N LYS A 190 8.66 7.85 16.27
CA LYS A 190 9.25 6.50 16.29
C LYS A 190 8.40 5.51 17.07
N SER A 191 7.87 5.92 18.24
CA SER A 191 6.97 5.09 19.04
C SER A 191 5.71 4.74 18.25
N LEU A 192 5.06 5.74 17.64
CA LEU A 192 3.87 5.53 16.80
C LEU A 192 4.12 4.53 15.67
N ILE A 193 5.28 4.63 15.00
CA ILE A 193 5.65 3.68 13.93
C ILE A 193 5.88 2.28 14.52
N GLY A 194 6.62 2.16 15.63
CA GLY A 194 6.93 0.87 16.26
C GLY A 194 5.70 0.14 16.80
N GLU A 195 4.69 0.88 17.23
CA GLU A 195 3.40 0.33 17.67
C GLU A 195 2.54 -0.11 16.48
N ALA A 196 2.49 0.71 15.42
CA ALA A 196 1.56 0.52 14.30
C ALA A 196 2.09 -0.43 13.21
N VAL A 197 3.40 -0.56 13.01
CA VAL A 197 3.99 -1.32 11.90
C VAL A 197 4.74 -2.53 12.44
N GLN A 198 4.18 -3.72 12.25
CA GLN A 198 4.80 -4.96 12.71
C GLN A 198 5.70 -5.61 11.66
N VAL A 199 5.39 -5.40 10.36
CA VAL A 199 6.16 -6.03 9.27
C VAL A 199 6.39 -5.05 8.13
N ILE A 200 7.62 -5.02 7.62
CA ILE A 200 7.97 -4.33 6.38
C ILE A 200 8.51 -5.38 5.40
N ILE A 201 7.87 -5.46 4.24
CA ILE A 201 8.31 -6.31 3.14
C ILE A 201 8.94 -5.41 2.08
N PHE A 202 10.22 -5.60 1.81
CA PHE A 202 10.91 -4.88 0.74
C PHE A 202 10.93 -5.73 -0.53
N ILE A 203 10.42 -5.15 -1.65
CA ILE A 203 10.44 -5.78 -2.97
C ILE A 203 11.25 -4.92 -3.94
N CYS A 204 12.20 -5.56 -4.61
CA CYS A 204 12.99 -4.93 -5.68
C CYS A 204 13.00 -5.83 -6.92
N LYS A 205 13.31 -5.22 -8.07
CA LYS A 205 13.65 -6.01 -9.27
C LYS A 205 15.07 -6.50 -9.14
N ASP A 206 15.28 -7.77 -9.43
CA ASP A 206 16.61 -8.29 -9.58
C ASP A 206 17.26 -7.70 -10.83
N LYS A 207 18.38 -7.00 -10.67
CA LYS A 207 19.08 -6.37 -11.80
C LYS A 207 19.73 -7.41 -12.71
N GLU A 208 20.06 -8.58 -12.21
CA GLU A 208 20.67 -9.67 -12.99
C GLU A 208 19.64 -10.37 -13.89
N ALA A 209 18.38 -10.48 -13.46
CA ALA A 209 17.30 -11.08 -14.26
C ALA A 209 16.85 -10.21 -15.45
N LEU A 210 17.30 -8.95 -15.56
CA LEU A 210 16.96 -8.03 -16.65
C LEU A 210 18.06 -7.93 -17.72
N ALA A 211 19.19 -8.61 -17.55
CA ALA A 211 20.36 -8.58 -18.43
C ALA A 211 20.47 -9.81 -19.35
N GLY A 212 19.48 -10.69 -19.35
CA GLY A 212 19.41 -11.90 -20.18
C GLY A 212 18.37 -11.83 -21.29
#